data_4b5a9b53dc42bc1e99c368e48affd180
#
_entry.id   4b5a9b53dc42bc1e99c368e48affd180
#
_cell.length_a   1.000
_cell.length_b   1.000
_cell.length_c   1.000
_cell.angle_alpha   90.00
_cell.angle_beta   90.00
_cell.angle_gamma   90.00
#
_symmetry.space_group_name_H-M   'P 1'
#
loop_
_entity.id
_entity.type
_entity.pdbx_description
1 polymer ?
#
loop_
_entity_poly.entity_id
_entity_poly.type
_entity_poly.pdbx_seq_one_letter_code
_entity_poly.pdbx_strand_id
1 'polypeptide(L)'
;MRCSLRLTGRLLPLPFAGEGGPRRGSGEGLAPHDPEASLPSPASHPRGTLPRRGGRAFIALAYLLTSGAPALAQEALVTAQLGNAVEIIDLASKTILQSIPVPGAPAGIAVSPDRKTAYVTRPEGHGVSVIDLDARRVRASLDLPGGPLGIGVNPKSGEVYVADWYSARVFVLRPNADGLTLEGEIATGKSPSGIAVTPDGATLLVANRESDSVSIIDVGSRRETRRVSVGQHPFGLTLSADGRYAYTANVVSNDVSAIDIAAGRETGRVATGQRPYVIAFAAGKGFVTDQYSNTVTVFDPASLKKLAAIDVGDHPEGIAATRDGKTIVVANWGDNALSLIDPSSLTVTGTIATGDGPRAFGDFLR
;
A
#
# COMPACT_ATOMS: atom_id res chain seq x y z
N MET A 1 52.66 -5.86 -17.24
CA MET A 1 51.58 -5.06 -17.84
C MET A 1 50.30 -5.34 -17.07
N ARG A 2 49.91 -4.43 -16.19
CA ARG A 2 48.65 -4.52 -15.42
C ARG A 2 47.60 -3.69 -16.16
N CYS A 3 46.60 -4.34 -16.73
CA CYS A 3 45.47 -3.69 -17.35
C CYS A 3 44.39 -3.47 -16.28
N SER A 4 44.21 -2.22 -15.88
CA SER A 4 43.17 -1.81 -14.88
C SER A 4 41.93 -1.40 -15.67
N LEU A 5 40.91 -2.27 -15.74
CA LEU A 5 39.58 -1.92 -16.25
C LEU A 5 38.84 -1.19 -15.16
N ARG A 6 38.68 0.12 -15.28
CA ARG A 6 37.72 0.90 -14.53
C ARG A 6 36.34 0.67 -15.15
N LEU A 7 35.48 -0.09 -14.48
CA LEU A 7 34.03 -0.12 -14.74
C LEU A 7 33.42 1.16 -14.18
N THR A 8 33.17 2.14 -15.05
CA THR A 8 32.28 3.26 -14.74
C THR A 8 30.85 2.80 -14.91
N GLY A 9 30.30 2.11 -13.88
CA GLY A 9 28.87 1.83 -13.79
C GLY A 9 28.15 3.13 -13.46
N ARG A 10 27.49 3.77 -14.43
CA ARG A 10 26.43 4.74 -14.14
C ARG A 10 25.28 3.96 -13.51
N LEU A 11 25.10 4.12 -12.22
CA LEU A 11 23.87 3.78 -11.52
C LEU A 11 22.75 4.62 -12.16
N LEU A 12 21.82 3.97 -12.86
CA LEU A 12 20.58 4.61 -13.26
C LEU A 12 19.84 4.97 -11.96
N PRO A 13 19.34 6.20 -11.80
CA PRO A 13 18.58 6.57 -10.62
C PRO A 13 17.37 5.66 -10.48
N LEU A 14 17.00 5.34 -9.25
CA LEU A 14 15.73 4.67 -8.96
C LEU A 14 14.62 5.45 -9.67
N PRO A 15 13.63 4.81 -10.31
CA PRO A 15 12.59 5.48 -11.11
C PRO A 15 11.65 6.38 -10.30
N PHE A 16 12.04 6.75 -9.10
CA PHE A 16 11.22 7.40 -8.09
C PHE A 16 11.83 8.64 -7.43
N ALA A 17 13.01 9.06 -7.85
CA ALA A 17 13.42 10.45 -7.65
C ALA A 17 12.66 11.25 -8.71
N GLY A 18 11.67 12.06 -8.30
CA GLY A 18 10.78 12.78 -9.19
C GLY A 18 11.52 13.41 -10.37
N GLU A 19 11.23 12.96 -11.58
CA GLU A 19 11.58 13.70 -12.77
C GLU A 19 10.84 15.02 -12.69
N GLY A 20 11.59 16.12 -12.45
CA GLY A 20 11.06 17.43 -12.14
C GLY A 20 10.11 17.97 -13.20
N GLY A 21 8.86 18.13 -12.84
CA GLY A 21 7.99 19.09 -13.46
C GLY A 21 8.39 20.51 -13.06
N PRO A 22 8.11 21.55 -13.87
CA PRO A 22 8.60 22.90 -13.62
C PRO A 22 8.04 23.45 -12.31
N ARG A 23 8.92 23.86 -11.40
CA ARG A 23 8.59 24.61 -10.19
C ARG A 23 7.91 25.92 -10.59
N ARG A 24 6.64 26.08 -10.28
CA ARG A 24 5.97 27.38 -10.34
C ARG A 24 6.43 28.19 -9.16
N GLY A 25 6.92 29.41 -9.48
CA GLY A 25 7.47 30.36 -8.56
C GLY A 25 6.46 30.91 -7.55
N SER A 26 6.99 31.17 -6.38
CA SER A 26 6.38 31.95 -5.32
C SER A 26 6.08 33.38 -5.76
N GLY A 27 4.86 33.85 -5.50
CA GLY A 27 4.44 35.27 -5.57
C GLY A 27 3.70 35.65 -4.31
N GLU A 28 4.36 36.45 -3.50
CA GLU A 28 3.89 37.58 -2.67
C GLU A 28 2.43 37.56 -2.17
N GLY A 29 2.15 37.42 -0.86
CA GLY A 29 2.29 38.51 0.13
C GLY A 29 1.04 39.36 0.22
N LEU A 30 0.19 39.22 1.26
CA LEU A 30 -0.59 40.32 1.85
C LEU A 30 -0.98 39.98 3.28
N ALA A 31 -0.72 40.91 4.16
CA ALA A 31 -0.86 40.90 5.60
C ALA A 31 -2.31 41.21 6.07
N PRO A 32 -2.54 41.34 7.39
CA PRO A 32 -3.71 40.76 8.07
C PRO A 32 -4.84 41.74 8.32
N HIS A 33 -6.04 41.24 8.54
CA HIS A 33 -7.14 42.01 9.15
C HIS A 33 -7.78 41.18 10.26
N ASP A 34 -7.51 41.61 11.51
CA ASP A 34 -8.45 41.49 12.61
C ASP A 34 -9.60 42.50 12.41
N PRO A 35 -10.82 42.23 12.88
CA PRO A 35 -11.25 42.82 14.10
C PRO A 35 -12.12 41.91 15.02
N GLU A 36 -11.96 42.19 16.32
CA GLU A 36 -12.81 41.83 17.44
C GLU A 36 -14.31 42.02 17.20
N ALA A 37 -15.10 41.06 17.69
CA ALA A 37 -16.48 41.35 18.14
C ALA A 37 -16.89 40.39 19.25
N SER A 38 -16.82 40.89 20.44
CA SER A 38 -17.64 40.81 21.66
C SER A 38 -18.67 39.66 21.79
N LEU A 39 -18.50 38.92 22.90
CA LEU A 39 -19.47 38.08 23.59
C LEU A 39 -20.58 38.93 24.30
N PRO A 40 -21.78 38.43 24.43
CA PRO A 40 -22.65 38.81 25.56
C PRO A 40 -22.79 37.67 26.59
N SER A 41 -22.71 38.10 27.84
CA SER A 41 -22.85 37.37 29.10
C SER A 41 -24.31 37.09 29.48
N PRO A 42 -24.54 36.24 30.51
CA PRO A 42 -25.76 35.42 30.65
C PRO A 42 -26.85 36.09 31.48
N ALA A 43 -28.09 35.69 31.18
CA ALA A 43 -29.26 36.08 31.97
C ALA A 43 -29.73 34.96 32.90
N SER A 44 -30.08 35.39 34.08
CA SER A 44 -30.47 34.76 35.34
C SER A 44 -31.70 33.88 35.31
N HIS A 45 -31.70 32.96 36.30
CA HIS A 45 -32.79 32.08 36.75
C HIS A 45 -34.06 32.78 37.16
N PRO A 46 -35.20 31.99 37.27
CA PRO A 46 -35.85 31.88 38.58
C PRO A 46 -36.14 30.44 39.03
N ARG A 47 -36.07 30.30 40.33
CA ARG A 47 -36.42 29.12 41.13
C ARG A 47 -37.94 28.85 41.13
N GLY A 48 -38.33 27.62 40.94
CA GLY A 48 -39.70 27.13 41.16
C GLY A 48 -39.67 25.85 42.01
N THR A 49 -40.44 25.88 43.05
CA THR A 49 -40.58 24.95 44.17
C THR A 49 -41.15 23.58 43.77
N LEU A 50 -40.66 22.53 44.45
CA LEU A 50 -41.16 21.15 44.46
C LEU A 50 -42.55 21.02 45.15
N PRO A 51 -43.33 19.96 44.82
CA PRO A 51 -44.04 19.19 45.83
C PRO A 51 -43.64 17.71 45.86
N ARG A 52 -43.52 17.21 47.08
CA ARG A 52 -43.36 15.81 47.47
C ARG A 52 -44.68 15.04 47.33
N ARG A 53 -44.58 13.78 46.82
CA ARG A 53 -45.32 12.55 47.22
C ARG A 53 -45.02 11.50 46.15
N GLY A 54 -44.33 10.41 46.43
CA GLY A 54 -44.82 9.25 47.16
C GLY A 54 -45.15 8.16 46.14
N GLY A 55 -44.22 7.20 45.91
CA GLY A 55 -44.50 6.02 45.10
C GLY A 55 -43.19 5.29 44.74
N ARG A 56 -42.85 4.25 45.51
CA ARG A 56 -41.74 3.34 45.20
C ARG A 56 -42.14 2.49 44.00
N ALA A 57 -41.57 2.77 42.83
CA ALA A 57 -41.49 1.84 41.72
C ALA A 57 -40.02 1.54 41.48
N PHE A 58 -39.59 0.32 41.80
CA PHE A 58 -38.29 -0.21 41.39
C PHE A 58 -38.34 -0.42 39.88
N ILE A 59 -37.81 0.54 39.12
CA ILE A 59 -37.48 0.31 37.73
C ILE A 59 -36.07 -0.28 37.73
N ALA A 60 -35.98 -1.60 37.54
CA ALA A 60 -34.74 -2.26 37.23
C ALA A 60 -34.30 -1.79 35.83
N LEU A 61 -33.37 -0.84 35.79
CA LEU A 61 -32.69 -0.43 34.55
C LEU A 61 -31.73 -1.55 34.17
N ALA A 62 -32.22 -2.47 33.34
CA ALA A 62 -31.36 -3.45 32.68
C ALA A 62 -30.41 -2.70 31.73
N TYR A 63 -29.19 -2.44 32.18
CA TYR A 63 -28.10 -2.09 31.29
C TYR A 63 -27.82 -3.31 30.39
N LEU A 64 -28.39 -3.31 29.20
CA LEU A 64 -27.88 -4.14 28.09
C LEU A 64 -26.47 -3.63 27.78
N LEU A 65 -25.47 -4.23 28.46
CA LEU A 65 -24.10 -4.20 28.01
C LEU A 65 -24.08 -4.97 26.69
N THR A 66 -24.29 -4.26 25.59
CA THR A 66 -23.84 -4.75 24.28
C THR A 66 -22.33 -4.80 24.35
N SER A 67 -21.80 -5.98 24.72
CA SER A 67 -20.40 -6.30 24.51
C SER A 67 -20.17 -6.39 23.00
N GLY A 68 -20.10 -5.25 22.34
CA GLY A 68 -19.45 -5.18 21.04
C GLY A 68 -18.04 -5.66 21.27
N ALA A 69 -17.65 -6.79 20.67
CA ALA A 69 -16.25 -7.16 20.61
C ALA A 69 -15.49 -5.91 20.11
N PRO A 70 -14.38 -5.54 20.76
CA PRO A 70 -13.60 -4.40 20.28
C PRO A 70 -13.31 -4.64 18.82
N ALA A 71 -13.71 -3.73 17.94
CA ALA A 71 -13.29 -3.76 16.57
C ALA A 71 -11.76 -3.80 16.62
N LEU A 72 -11.16 -4.85 16.06
CA LEU A 72 -9.72 -4.95 15.99
C LEU A 72 -9.24 -3.65 15.36
N ALA A 73 -8.40 -2.91 16.08
CA ALA A 73 -7.82 -1.68 15.58
C ALA A 73 -7.13 -2.02 14.25
N GLN A 74 -7.55 -1.33 13.19
CA GLN A 74 -6.94 -1.52 11.89
C GLN A 74 -5.76 -0.56 11.79
N GLU A 75 -4.56 -1.13 11.69
CA GLU A 75 -3.32 -0.37 11.58
C GLU A 75 -2.84 -0.35 10.12
N ALA A 76 -2.42 0.82 9.65
CA ALA A 76 -1.66 0.96 8.41
C ALA A 76 -0.16 1.04 8.72
N LEU A 77 0.63 0.27 7.97
CA LEU A 77 2.09 0.22 8.07
C LEU A 77 2.67 0.96 6.87
N VAL A 78 2.91 2.25 7.03
CA VAL A 78 3.27 3.13 5.91
C VAL A 78 4.78 3.30 5.83
N THR A 79 5.37 2.97 4.68
CA THR A 79 6.78 3.25 4.40
C THR A 79 6.94 4.73 4.05
N ALA A 80 7.42 5.54 4.99
CA ALA A 80 7.84 6.92 4.78
C ALA A 80 9.24 6.91 4.12
N GLN A 81 9.29 6.84 2.79
CA GLN A 81 10.50 6.58 2.03
C GLN A 81 11.59 7.62 2.27
N LEU A 82 11.25 8.90 2.12
CA LEU A 82 12.18 10.02 2.32
C LEU A 82 12.52 10.21 3.80
N GLY A 83 11.58 9.87 4.70
CA GLY A 83 11.76 9.88 6.15
C GLY A 83 12.58 8.71 6.70
N ASN A 84 12.92 7.71 5.86
CA ASN A 84 13.63 6.50 6.29
C ASN A 84 12.97 5.79 7.48
N ALA A 85 11.66 5.64 7.45
CA ALA A 85 10.88 5.05 8.54
C ALA A 85 9.72 4.19 8.03
N VAL A 86 9.21 3.33 8.90
CA VAL A 86 7.88 2.73 8.77
C VAL A 86 7.01 3.28 9.89
N GLU A 87 5.89 3.87 9.54
CA GLU A 87 4.92 4.39 10.49
C GLU A 87 3.79 3.41 10.71
N ILE A 88 3.45 3.18 11.97
CA ILE A 88 2.25 2.44 12.37
C ILE A 88 1.17 3.47 12.69
N ILE A 89 0.10 3.45 11.91
CA ILE A 89 -0.98 4.43 11.97
C ILE A 89 -2.27 3.73 12.34
N ASP A 90 -2.94 4.17 13.39
CA ASP A 90 -4.30 3.73 13.71
C ASP A 90 -5.30 4.47 12.83
N LEU A 91 -6.04 3.71 12.03
CA LEU A 91 -6.99 4.28 11.06
C LEU A 91 -8.26 4.84 11.72
N ALA A 92 -8.62 4.36 12.91
CA ALA A 92 -9.82 4.81 13.60
C ALA A 92 -9.60 6.15 14.31
N SER A 93 -8.48 6.27 15.06
CA SER A 93 -8.10 7.53 15.72
C SER A 93 -7.39 8.52 14.77
N LYS A 94 -6.99 8.05 13.58
CA LYS A 94 -6.24 8.83 12.57
C LYS A 94 -4.91 9.39 13.12
N THR A 95 -4.20 8.60 13.93
CA THR A 95 -2.96 9.01 14.58
C THR A 95 -1.81 8.07 14.29
N ILE A 96 -0.60 8.60 14.20
CA ILE A 96 0.63 7.82 14.16
C ILE A 96 0.88 7.28 15.57
N LEU A 97 0.85 5.95 15.71
CA LEU A 97 1.13 5.28 16.99
C LEU A 97 2.63 5.13 17.25
N GLN A 98 3.41 4.92 16.16
CA GLN A 98 4.84 4.69 16.23
C GLN A 98 5.49 4.99 14.89
N SER A 99 6.67 5.61 14.92
CA SER A 99 7.59 5.71 13.77
C SER A 99 8.81 4.83 14.07
N ILE A 100 9.07 3.84 13.20
CA ILE A 100 10.15 2.88 13.34
C ILE A 100 11.24 3.25 12.33
N PRO A 101 12.46 3.59 12.75
CA PRO A 101 13.55 3.90 11.82
C PRO A 101 13.90 2.69 10.94
N VAL A 102 13.87 2.87 9.63
CA VAL A 102 14.24 1.86 8.61
C VAL A 102 15.06 2.59 7.53
N PRO A 103 16.38 2.77 7.75
CA PRO A 103 17.23 3.48 6.79
C PRO A 103 17.41 2.70 5.48
N GLY A 104 17.55 3.41 4.36
CA GLY A 104 17.75 2.85 3.03
C GLY A 104 16.52 2.97 2.12
N ALA A 105 15.75 4.05 2.28
CA ALA A 105 14.60 4.40 1.46
C ALA A 105 13.54 3.30 1.40
N PRO A 106 12.87 2.94 2.53
CA PRO A 106 11.92 1.84 2.59
C PRO A 106 10.81 2.03 1.54
N ALA A 107 10.47 0.96 0.81
CA ALA A 107 9.54 1.03 -0.31
C ALA A 107 8.41 -0.02 -0.20
N GLY A 108 8.69 -1.27 -0.56
CA GLY A 108 7.72 -2.35 -0.49
C GLY A 108 7.55 -2.87 0.93
N ILE A 109 6.33 -3.26 1.26
CA ILE A 109 5.99 -3.84 2.55
C ILE A 109 5.02 -5.01 2.39
N ALA A 110 5.24 -6.08 3.15
CA ALA A 110 4.33 -7.21 3.22
C ALA A 110 4.25 -7.74 4.65
N VAL A 111 3.05 -8.15 5.06
CA VAL A 111 2.79 -8.65 6.42
C VAL A 111 2.70 -10.16 6.40
N SER A 112 3.28 -10.81 7.41
CA SER A 112 3.20 -12.27 7.60
C SER A 112 1.75 -12.74 7.77
N PRO A 113 1.42 -14.00 7.44
CA PRO A 113 0.05 -14.52 7.56
C PRO A 113 -0.53 -14.44 8.97
N ASP A 114 0.31 -14.55 10.02
CA ASP A 114 -0.07 -14.40 11.43
C ASP A 114 -0.19 -12.94 11.91
N ARG A 115 0.15 -11.98 11.03
CA ARG A 115 0.11 -10.53 11.28
C ARG A 115 1.00 -10.03 12.41
N LYS A 116 2.06 -10.78 12.74
CA LYS A 116 3.03 -10.40 13.80
C LYS A 116 4.32 -9.81 13.26
N THR A 117 4.59 -10.00 11.97
CA THR A 117 5.83 -9.56 11.35
C THR A 117 5.52 -8.79 10.06
N ALA A 118 6.23 -7.67 9.84
CA ALA A 118 6.27 -7.01 8.55
C ALA A 118 7.68 -7.14 7.95
N TYR A 119 7.72 -7.32 6.64
CA TYR A 119 8.93 -7.36 5.84
C TYR A 119 8.95 -6.12 4.95
N VAL A 120 10.04 -5.36 5.00
CA VAL A 120 10.15 -4.06 4.33
C VAL A 120 11.40 -4.03 3.45
N THR A 121 11.23 -3.81 2.15
CA THR A 121 12.36 -3.66 1.24
C THR A 121 13.03 -2.30 1.40
N ARG A 122 14.34 -2.30 1.30
CA ARG A 122 15.21 -1.12 1.38
C ARG A 122 16.03 -1.01 0.11
N PRO A 123 15.51 -0.41 -0.97
CA PRO A 123 16.21 -0.39 -2.26
C PRO A 123 17.60 0.26 -2.22
N GLU A 124 17.74 1.39 -1.51
CA GLU A 124 19.03 2.05 -1.32
C GLU A 124 19.88 1.44 -0.21
N GLY A 125 19.24 0.76 0.73
CA GLY A 125 19.91 -0.01 1.79
C GLY A 125 20.22 -1.45 1.39
N HIS A 126 19.96 -1.85 0.14
CA HIS A 126 20.24 -3.16 -0.43
C HIS A 126 19.81 -4.33 0.47
N GLY A 127 18.53 -4.37 0.87
CA GLY A 127 18.07 -5.47 1.72
C GLY A 127 16.62 -5.40 2.14
N VAL A 128 16.28 -6.25 3.12
CA VAL A 128 14.96 -6.36 3.73
C VAL A 128 15.09 -6.21 5.24
N SER A 129 14.30 -5.34 5.84
CA SER A 129 14.12 -5.25 7.29
C SER A 129 12.96 -6.11 7.74
N VAL A 130 13.12 -6.77 8.88
CA VAL A 130 12.11 -7.57 9.55
C VAL A 130 11.64 -6.81 10.80
N ILE A 131 10.38 -6.43 10.81
CA ILE A 131 9.77 -5.67 11.91
C ILE A 131 8.90 -6.61 12.74
N ASP A 132 9.13 -6.63 14.04
CA ASP A 132 8.22 -7.20 15.02
C ASP A 132 7.11 -6.19 15.29
N LEU A 133 5.88 -6.54 14.89
CA LEU A 133 4.73 -5.64 14.96
C LEU A 133 4.15 -5.52 16.39
N ASP A 134 4.35 -6.50 17.25
CA ASP A 134 3.90 -6.44 18.64
C ASP A 134 4.89 -5.61 19.48
N ALA A 135 6.21 -5.79 19.26
CA ALA A 135 7.24 -4.98 19.89
C ALA A 135 7.48 -3.63 19.19
N ARG A 136 6.89 -3.41 18.00
CA ARG A 136 6.99 -2.20 17.17
C ARG A 136 8.44 -1.75 16.95
N ARG A 137 9.28 -2.67 16.50
CA ARG A 137 10.71 -2.41 16.25
C ARG A 137 11.27 -3.32 15.17
N VAL A 138 12.33 -2.88 14.50
CA VAL A 138 13.15 -3.76 13.67
C VAL A 138 13.80 -4.81 14.56
N ARG A 139 13.60 -6.10 14.24
CA ARG A 139 14.24 -7.20 14.95
C ARG A 139 15.42 -7.80 14.21
N ALA A 140 15.42 -7.68 12.87
CA ALA A 140 16.48 -8.23 12.01
C ALA A 140 16.53 -7.50 10.67
N SER A 141 17.61 -7.66 9.95
CA SER A 141 17.76 -7.23 8.55
C SER A 141 18.56 -8.28 7.79
N LEU A 142 18.22 -8.44 6.50
CA LEU A 142 18.97 -9.28 5.57
C LEU A 142 19.42 -8.41 4.39
N ASP A 143 20.71 -8.40 4.11
CA ASP A 143 21.24 -7.73 2.94
C ASP A 143 21.07 -8.61 1.70
N LEU A 144 20.64 -8.00 0.60
CA LEU A 144 20.42 -8.65 -0.68
C LEU A 144 21.17 -7.83 -1.77
N PRO A 145 21.80 -8.49 -2.75
CA PRO A 145 22.40 -7.77 -3.86
C PRO A 145 21.33 -7.15 -4.76
N GLY A 146 21.65 -6.05 -5.44
CA GLY A 146 20.78 -5.39 -6.40
C GLY A 146 19.85 -4.35 -5.77
N GLY A 147 18.62 -4.24 -6.28
CA GLY A 147 17.61 -3.27 -5.83
C GLY A 147 16.33 -3.96 -5.39
N PRO A 148 16.25 -4.46 -4.14
CA PRO A 148 15.02 -5.10 -3.63
C PRO A 148 13.88 -4.08 -3.57
N LEU A 149 12.80 -4.34 -4.30
CA LEU A 149 11.67 -3.41 -4.44
C LEU A 149 10.33 -4.05 -4.09
N GLY A 150 9.73 -4.79 -5.02
CA GLY A 150 8.46 -5.48 -4.77
C GLY A 150 8.63 -6.63 -3.79
N ILE A 151 7.62 -6.86 -2.97
CA ILE A 151 7.66 -7.90 -1.94
C ILE A 151 6.28 -8.55 -1.78
N GLY A 152 6.27 -9.86 -1.58
CA GLY A 152 5.07 -10.63 -1.30
C GLY A 152 5.36 -11.79 -0.36
N VAL A 153 4.34 -12.22 0.37
CA VAL A 153 4.43 -13.35 1.30
C VAL A 153 3.49 -14.45 0.87
N ASN A 154 3.96 -15.68 0.83
CA ASN A 154 3.12 -16.85 0.60
C ASN A 154 2.16 -17.05 1.78
N PRO A 155 0.85 -17.02 1.56
CA PRO A 155 -0.13 -17.09 2.65
C PRO A 155 -0.18 -18.48 3.32
N LYS A 156 0.42 -19.52 2.72
CA LYS A 156 0.47 -20.88 3.26
C LYS A 156 1.80 -21.24 3.91
N SER A 157 2.91 -20.99 3.20
CA SER A 157 4.24 -21.37 3.68
C SER A 157 4.93 -20.28 4.51
N GLY A 158 4.50 -19.01 4.34
CA GLY A 158 5.18 -17.85 4.93
C GLY A 158 6.46 -17.46 4.20
N GLU A 159 6.85 -18.14 3.11
CA GLU A 159 7.99 -17.72 2.28
C GLU A 159 7.80 -16.30 1.79
N VAL A 160 8.89 -15.53 1.77
CA VAL A 160 8.90 -14.13 1.33
C VAL A 160 9.60 -14.05 -0.02
N TYR A 161 8.95 -13.43 -0.99
CA TYR A 161 9.47 -13.20 -2.34
C TYR A 161 9.80 -11.72 -2.50
N VAL A 162 11.00 -11.43 -3.01
CA VAL A 162 11.47 -10.05 -3.20
C VAL A 162 11.98 -9.86 -4.62
N ALA A 163 11.37 -8.93 -5.34
CA ALA A 163 11.78 -8.56 -6.69
C ALA A 163 13.07 -7.75 -6.69
N ASP A 164 14.05 -8.16 -7.50
CA ASP A 164 15.26 -7.39 -7.74
C ASP A 164 15.09 -6.51 -8.98
N TRP A 165 14.86 -5.22 -8.74
CA TRP A 165 14.61 -4.25 -9.81
C TRP A 165 15.70 -4.16 -10.89
N TYR A 166 16.95 -4.38 -10.51
CA TYR A 166 18.07 -4.27 -11.44
C TYR A 166 18.44 -5.57 -12.13
N SER A 167 17.87 -6.70 -11.71
CA SER A 167 18.11 -8.01 -12.28
C SER A 167 16.80 -8.71 -12.59
N ALA A 168 16.80 -9.60 -13.57
CA ALA A 168 15.60 -10.34 -13.97
C ALA A 168 15.38 -11.54 -13.02
N ARG A 169 15.17 -11.30 -11.72
CA ARG A 169 15.00 -12.34 -10.70
C ARG A 169 14.13 -11.89 -9.51
N VAL A 170 13.64 -12.89 -8.81
CA VAL A 170 13.00 -12.76 -7.50
C VAL A 170 13.78 -13.61 -6.50
N PHE A 171 14.15 -13.04 -5.36
CA PHE A 171 14.73 -13.76 -4.24
C PHE A 171 13.64 -14.53 -3.49
N VAL A 172 13.96 -15.75 -3.06
CA VAL A 172 13.12 -16.58 -2.20
C VAL A 172 13.74 -16.60 -0.80
N LEU A 173 13.03 -16.05 0.16
CA LEU A 173 13.51 -15.92 1.53
C LEU A 173 12.65 -16.75 2.47
N ARG A 174 13.27 -17.43 3.41
CA ARG A 174 12.59 -18.18 4.47
C ARG A 174 12.68 -17.44 5.81
N PRO A 175 11.53 -17.14 6.45
CA PRO A 175 11.52 -16.65 7.83
C PRO A 175 12.02 -17.71 8.81
N ASN A 176 12.77 -17.25 9.81
CA ASN A 176 13.26 -18.06 10.93
C ASN A 176 13.30 -17.24 12.22
N ALA A 177 13.77 -17.83 13.31
CA ALA A 177 13.86 -17.16 14.62
C ALA A 177 14.77 -15.91 14.57
N ASP A 178 15.83 -15.94 13.77
CA ASP A 178 16.83 -14.88 13.68
C ASP A 178 16.49 -13.82 12.61
N GLY A 179 15.43 -14.02 11.82
CA GLY A 179 14.99 -13.09 10.77
C GLY A 179 14.62 -13.76 9.46
N LEU A 180 15.46 -13.62 8.45
CA LEU A 180 15.29 -14.19 7.11
C LEU A 180 16.55 -14.88 6.64
N THR A 181 16.40 -15.95 5.87
CA THR A 181 17.49 -16.64 5.17
C THR A 181 17.18 -16.66 3.67
N LEU A 182 18.18 -16.33 2.83
CA LEU A 182 18.10 -16.50 1.38
C LEU A 182 18.16 -17.98 1.02
N GLU A 183 17.11 -18.52 0.41
CA GLU A 183 17.04 -19.92 -0.03
C GLU A 183 17.28 -20.14 -1.51
N GLY A 184 17.16 -19.09 -2.30
CA GLY A 184 17.39 -19.20 -3.74
C GLY A 184 16.81 -18.01 -4.52
N GLU A 185 16.81 -18.17 -5.82
CA GLU A 185 16.38 -17.17 -6.77
C GLU A 185 15.48 -17.82 -7.84
N ILE A 186 14.55 -17.05 -8.38
CA ILE A 186 13.70 -17.44 -9.50
C ILE A 186 13.92 -16.45 -10.63
N ALA A 187 14.25 -16.94 -11.83
CA ALA A 187 14.38 -16.11 -13.02
C ALA A 187 13.00 -15.58 -13.46
N THR A 188 12.97 -14.31 -13.88
CA THR A 188 11.76 -13.61 -14.33
C THR A 188 12.01 -12.81 -15.61
N GLY A 189 11.14 -11.89 -15.99
CA GLY A 189 11.42 -10.84 -16.97
C GLY A 189 12.24 -9.71 -16.34
N LYS A 190 12.55 -8.69 -17.15
CA LYS A 190 13.39 -7.56 -16.75
C LYS A 190 12.65 -6.61 -15.81
N SER A 191 13.38 -6.08 -14.83
CA SER A 191 12.90 -5.13 -13.83
C SER A 191 11.61 -5.61 -13.14
N PRO A 192 11.66 -6.77 -12.44
CA PRO A 192 10.50 -7.26 -11.71
C PRO A 192 10.09 -6.25 -10.63
N SER A 193 8.79 -6.02 -10.49
CA SER A 193 8.19 -5.01 -9.62
C SER A 193 7.13 -5.60 -8.69
N GLY A 194 5.86 -5.55 -9.04
CA GLY A 194 4.78 -6.09 -8.24
C GLY A 194 4.80 -7.61 -8.13
N ILE A 195 4.54 -8.10 -6.93
CA ILE A 195 4.49 -9.54 -6.60
C ILE A 195 3.13 -9.87 -5.98
N ALA A 196 2.54 -10.97 -6.41
CA ALA A 196 1.35 -11.53 -5.78
C ALA A 196 1.46 -13.07 -5.72
N VAL A 197 0.94 -13.66 -4.64
CA VAL A 197 0.88 -15.12 -4.46
C VAL A 197 -0.57 -15.54 -4.34
N THR A 198 -0.97 -16.59 -5.07
CA THR A 198 -2.35 -17.07 -5.01
C THR A 198 -2.74 -17.54 -3.60
N PRO A 199 -4.04 -17.49 -3.23
CA PRO A 199 -4.50 -17.84 -1.87
C PRO A 199 -4.17 -19.27 -1.45
N ASP A 200 -4.02 -20.19 -2.41
CA ASP A 200 -3.57 -21.58 -2.18
C ASP A 200 -2.05 -21.69 -1.97
N GLY A 201 -1.29 -20.63 -2.23
CA GLY A 201 0.16 -20.59 -2.11
C GLY A 201 0.90 -21.29 -3.25
N ALA A 202 0.21 -21.76 -4.29
CA ALA A 202 0.79 -22.59 -5.34
C ALA A 202 1.41 -21.79 -6.50
N THR A 203 0.91 -20.58 -6.76
CA THR A 203 1.35 -19.76 -7.88
C THR A 203 1.86 -18.41 -7.42
N LEU A 204 3.03 -18.04 -7.89
CA LEU A 204 3.63 -16.73 -7.73
C LEU A 204 3.52 -15.96 -9.06
N LEU A 205 3.02 -14.73 -9.01
CA LEU A 205 2.95 -13.83 -10.15
C LEU A 205 3.89 -12.64 -9.93
N VAL A 206 4.57 -12.23 -11.01
CA VAL A 206 5.55 -11.15 -10.98
C VAL A 206 5.34 -10.24 -12.18
N ALA A 207 5.13 -8.95 -11.95
CA ALA A 207 5.09 -7.95 -13.00
C ALA A 207 6.52 -7.61 -13.43
N ASN A 208 6.80 -7.72 -14.73
CA ASN A 208 8.12 -7.46 -15.32
C ASN A 208 8.07 -6.16 -16.13
N ARG A 209 8.44 -5.07 -15.49
CA ARG A 209 8.24 -3.71 -16.03
C ARG A 209 8.87 -3.52 -17.41
N GLU A 210 10.13 -3.81 -17.54
CA GLU A 210 10.89 -3.60 -18.80
C GLU A 210 10.71 -4.75 -19.81
N SER A 211 9.82 -5.70 -19.55
CA SER A 211 9.43 -6.78 -20.46
C SER A 211 7.95 -6.74 -20.83
N ASP A 212 7.19 -5.74 -20.39
CA ASP A 212 5.76 -5.57 -20.66
C ASP A 212 4.97 -6.88 -20.46
N SER A 213 5.26 -7.58 -19.36
CA SER A 213 4.74 -8.93 -19.13
C SER A 213 4.54 -9.23 -17.65
N VAL A 214 3.77 -10.28 -17.39
CA VAL A 214 3.63 -10.91 -16.07
C VAL A 214 4.12 -12.35 -16.16
N SER A 215 5.07 -12.73 -15.31
CA SER A 215 5.51 -14.11 -15.12
C SER A 215 4.51 -14.85 -14.23
N ILE A 216 4.10 -16.05 -14.64
CA ILE A 216 3.34 -17.02 -13.84
C ILE A 216 4.32 -18.13 -13.46
N ILE A 217 4.56 -18.31 -12.18
CA ILE A 217 5.60 -19.15 -11.62
C ILE A 217 4.95 -20.21 -10.73
N ASP A 218 5.29 -21.47 -10.92
CA ASP A 218 4.95 -22.55 -9.99
C ASP A 218 5.86 -22.50 -8.78
N VAL A 219 5.28 -22.33 -7.60
CA VAL A 219 6.00 -22.17 -6.33
C VAL A 219 6.77 -23.45 -5.97
N GLY A 220 6.19 -24.61 -6.19
CA GLY A 220 6.79 -25.90 -5.83
C GLY A 220 8.08 -26.19 -6.60
N SER A 221 8.09 -25.96 -7.89
CA SER A 221 9.27 -26.15 -8.75
C SER A 221 10.17 -24.91 -8.84
N ARG A 222 9.71 -23.76 -8.39
CA ARG A 222 10.37 -22.45 -8.52
C ARG A 222 10.71 -22.09 -9.97
N ARG A 223 9.80 -22.42 -10.91
CA ARG A 223 10.00 -22.18 -12.35
C ARG A 223 8.85 -21.39 -12.94
N GLU A 224 9.21 -20.48 -13.84
CA GLU A 224 8.23 -19.82 -14.70
C GLU A 224 7.57 -20.86 -15.61
N THR A 225 6.25 -20.97 -15.50
CA THR A 225 5.45 -21.87 -16.32
C THR A 225 4.87 -21.18 -17.53
N ARG A 226 4.59 -19.88 -17.40
CA ARG A 226 4.07 -19.01 -18.46
C ARG A 226 4.50 -17.58 -18.27
N ARG A 227 4.53 -16.84 -19.38
CA ARG A 227 4.69 -15.40 -19.42
C ARG A 227 3.58 -14.79 -20.24
N VAL A 228 2.85 -13.83 -19.68
CA VAL A 228 1.70 -13.16 -20.29
C VAL A 228 2.10 -11.76 -20.68
N SER A 229 1.96 -11.39 -21.97
CA SER A 229 2.12 -10.01 -22.42
C SER A 229 0.95 -9.15 -21.90
N VAL A 230 1.25 -7.95 -21.42
CA VAL A 230 0.29 -6.98 -20.86
C VAL A 230 0.52 -5.59 -21.44
N GLY A 231 -0.01 -4.54 -20.83
CA GLY A 231 0.31 -3.16 -21.22
C GLY A 231 1.75 -2.78 -20.90
N GLN A 232 2.11 -1.54 -21.22
CA GLN A 232 3.48 -1.07 -21.12
C GLN A 232 3.85 -0.71 -19.68
N HIS A 233 5.02 -1.20 -19.25
CA HIS A 233 5.58 -0.98 -17.91
C HIS A 233 4.64 -1.39 -16.77
N PRO A 234 4.24 -2.68 -16.67
CA PRO A 234 3.44 -3.15 -15.54
C PRO A 234 4.20 -2.93 -14.22
N PHE A 235 3.50 -2.46 -13.19
CA PHE A 235 4.11 -2.19 -11.88
C PHE A 235 3.38 -2.88 -10.73
N GLY A 236 2.25 -2.36 -10.26
CA GLY A 236 1.44 -2.99 -9.23
C GLY A 236 0.74 -4.24 -9.76
N LEU A 237 0.67 -5.27 -8.95
CA LEU A 237 0.04 -6.55 -9.29
C LEU A 237 -0.83 -7.01 -8.12
N THR A 238 -2.10 -7.26 -8.37
CA THR A 238 -3.07 -7.66 -7.35
C THR A 238 -3.97 -8.77 -7.88
N LEU A 239 -4.38 -9.68 -7.00
CA LEU A 239 -5.28 -10.79 -7.36
C LEU A 239 -6.74 -10.46 -7.06
N SER A 240 -7.66 -11.06 -7.83
CA SER A 240 -9.05 -11.20 -7.40
C SER A 240 -9.14 -12.00 -6.10
N ALA A 241 -10.19 -11.79 -5.32
CA ALA A 241 -10.37 -12.46 -4.02
C ALA A 241 -10.39 -14.00 -4.12
N ASP A 242 -10.86 -14.54 -5.25
CA ASP A 242 -10.90 -15.98 -5.55
C ASP A 242 -9.57 -16.52 -6.12
N GLY A 243 -8.59 -15.64 -6.37
CA GLY A 243 -7.29 -15.99 -6.93
C GLY A 243 -7.31 -16.43 -8.40
N ARG A 244 -8.42 -16.27 -9.12
CA ARG A 244 -8.55 -16.70 -10.54
C ARG A 244 -7.96 -15.69 -11.51
N TYR A 245 -8.04 -14.41 -11.18
CA TYR A 245 -7.57 -13.33 -12.02
C TYR A 245 -6.47 -12.53 -11.33
N ALA A 246 -5.52 -12.09 -12.12
CA ALA A 246 -4.54 -11.07 -11.71
C ALA A 246 -4.80 -9.78 -12.49
N TYR A 247 -4.53 -8.66 -11.85
CA TYR A 247 -4.65 -7.34 -12.44
C TYR A 247 -3.34 -6.60 -12.25
N THR A 248 -2.81 -6.02 -13.34
CA THR A 248 -1.58 -5.23 -13.27
C THR A 248 -1.78 -3.83 -13.82
N ALA A 249 -1.28 -2.83 -13.08
CA ALA A 249 -1.30 -1.44 -13.48
C ALA A 249 -0.11 -1.16 -14.43
N ASN A 250 -0.41 -0.73 -15.66
CA ASN A 250 0.56 -0.48 -16.72
C ASN A 250 0.87 1.01 -16.80
N VAL A 251 2.00 1.40 -16.22
CA VAL A 251 2.35 2.81 -15.94
C VAL A 251 2.43 3.68 -17.20
N VAL A 252 2.88 3.13 -18.33
CA VAL A 252 3.10 3.90 -19.56
C VAL A 252 1.87 3.84 -20.49
N SER A 253 1.21 2.68 -20.60
CA SER A 253 -0.01 2.57 -21.43
C SER A 253 -1.26 3.16 -20.77
N ASN A 254 -1.19 3.55 -19.46
CA ASN A 254 -2.30 4.15 -18.72
C ASN A 254 -3.54 3.27 -18.70
N ASP A 255 -3.35 2.00 -18.39
CA ASP A 255 -4.40 1.01 -18.29
C ASP A 255 -4.11 -0.03 -17.20
N VAL A 256 -5.10 -0.85 -16.90
CA VAL A 256 -4.97 -2.06 -16.09
C VAL A 256 -5.28 -3.26 -16.97
N SER A 257 -4.36 -4.21 -17.06
CA SER A 257 -4.58 -5.51 -17.71
C SER A 257 -5.18 -6.50 -16.73
N ALA A 258 -6.21 -7.23 -17.16
CA ALA A 258 -6.77 -8.38 -16.45
C ALA A 258 -6.25 -9.68 -17.08
N ILE A 259 -5.77 -10.61 -16.24
CA ILE A 259 -5.14 -11.86 -16.65
C ILE A 259 -5.92 -13.03 -16.03
N ASP A 260 -6.38 -13.97 -16.86
CA ASP A 260 -6.84 -15.29 -16.39
C ASP A 260 -5.59 -16.14 -16.11
N ILE A 261 -5.36 -16.46 -14.83
CA ILE A 261 -4.16 -17.15 -14.37
C ILE A 261 -4.10 -18.58 -14.93
N ALA A 262 -5.22 -19.31 -14.89
CA ALA A 262 -5.27 -20.69 -15.37
C ALA A 262 -5.11 -20.78 -16.89
N ALA A 263 -5.77 -19.88 -17.64
CA ALA A 263 -5.61 -19.79 -19.07
C ALA A 263 -4.24 -19.22 -19.50
N GLY A 264 -3.57 -18.49 -18.60
CA GLY A 264 -2.27 -17.87 -18.85
C GLY A 264 -2.32 -16.84 -19.97
N ARG A 265 -3.36 -16.00 -20.00
CA ARG A 265 -3.55 -14.96 -21.02
C ARG A 265 -4.27 -13.74 -20.48
N GLU A 266 -3.98 -12.59 -21.10
CA GLU A 266 -4.76 -11.38 -20.88
C GLU A 266 -6.19 -11.55 -21.40
N THR A 267 -7.18 -11.09 -20.64
CA THR A 267 -8.60 -11.15 -20.98
C THR A 267 -9.17 -9.82 -21.43
N GLY A 268 -8.52 -8.72 -21.07
CA GLY A 268 -8.92 -7.37 -21.45
C GLY A 268 -8.21 -6.31 -20.63
N ARG A 269 -8.54 -5.06 -20.91
CA ARG A 269 -7.98 -3.88 -20.24
C ARG A 269 -9.03 -2.86 -19.86
N VAL A 270 -8.73 -2.06 -18.84
CA VAL A 270 -9.51 -0.88 -18.48
C VAL A 270 -8.62 0.36 -18.50
N ALA A 271 -9.06 1.42 -19.18
CA ALA A 271 -8.34 2.70 -19.21
C ALA A 271 -8.42 3.39 -17.84
N THR A 272 -7.33 4.02 -17.43
CA THR A 272 -7.16 4.70 -16.15
C THR A 272 -6.89 6.19 -16.31
N GLY A 273 -6.46 6.86 -15.25
CA GLY A 273 -5.74 8.12 -15.32
C GLY A 273 -4.27 7.92 -15.72
N GLN A 274 -3.48 8.97 -15.59
CA GLN A 274 -2.07 8.93 -15.98
C GLN A 274 -1.20 8.22 -14.95
N ARG A 275 -0.33 7.34 -15.42
CA ARG A 275 0.60 6.54 -14.62
C ARG A 275 -0.08 5.77 -13.48
N PRO A 276 -0.93 4.78 -13.80
CA PRO A 276 -1.52 3.92 -12.79
C PRO A 276 -0.43 3.11 -12.08
N TYR A 277 -0.60 2.90 -10.75
CA TYR A 277 0.49 2.40 -9.94
C TYR A 277 0.17 1.09 -9.19
N VAL A 278 -0.80 1.11 -8.27
CA VAL A 278 -1.21 -0.06 -7.48
C VAL A 278 -2.73 -0.20 -7.51
N ILE A 279 -3.21 -1.43 -7.33
CA ILE A 279 -4.63 -1.79 -7.41
C ILE A 279 -5.08 -2.41 -6.09
N ALA A 280 -6.27 -2.04 -5.63
CA ALA A 280 -6.97 -2.70 -4.52
C ALA A 280 -8.40 -3.05 -4.92
N PHE A 281 -9.01 -4.01 -4.22
CA PHE A 281 -10.39 -4.41 -4.44
C PHE A 281 -11.23 -4.24 -3.18
N ALA A 282 -12.39 -3.61 -3.29
CA ALA A 282 -13.39 -3.50 -2.23
C ALA A 282 -14.78 -3.34 -2.82
N ALA A 283 -15.82 -3.75 -2.10
CA ALA A 283 -17.22 -3.59 -2.49
C ALA A 283 -17.51 -4.03 -3.95
N GLY A 284 -16.84 -5.10 -4.43
CA GLY A 284 -17.00 -5.62 -5.79
C GLY A 284 -16.39 -4.75 -6.89
N LYS A 285 -15.58 -3.74 -6.55
CA LYS A 285 -14.94 -2.82 -7.48
C LYS A 285 -13.42 -2.89 -7.37
N GLY A 286 -12.73 -2.57 -8.46
CA GLY A 286 -11.29 -2.31 -8.48
C GLY A 286 -11.02 -0.81 -8.34
N PHE A 287 -9.97 -0.48 -7.61
CA PHE A 287 -9.49 0.88 -7.35
C PHE A 287 -8.01 0.92 -7.72
N VAL A 288 -7.62 1.83 -8.58
CA VAL A 288 -6.23 1.98 -9.01
C VAL A 288 -5.77 3.42 -8.83
N THR A 289 -4.62 3.61 -8.21
CA THR A 289 -3.99 4.93 -8.05
C THR A 289 -3.43 5.41 -9.39
N ASP A 290 -3.75 6.64 -9.78
CA ASP A 290 -3.27 7.30 -10.99
C ASP A 290 -2.30 8.42 -10.58
N GLN A 291 -1.00 8.10 -10.52
CA GLN A 291 0.02 8.92 -9.87
C GLN A 291 0.08 10.36 -10.40
N TYR A 292 0.00 10.56 -11.72
CA TYR A 292 0.12 11.88 -12.35
C TYR A 292 -1.23 12.57 -12.58
N SER A 293 -2.34 11.90 -12.32
CA SER A 293 -3.67 12.52 -12.35
C SER A 293 -4.16 12.94 -10.97
N ASN A 294 -3.47 12.52 -9.88
CA ASN A 294 -3.90 12.75 -8.51
C ASN A 294 -5.30 12.18 -8.23
N THR A 295 -5.61 11.03 -8.85
CA THR A 295 -6.91 10.38 -8.75
C THR A 295 -6.77 8.90 -8.40
N VAL A 296 -7.89 8.30 -8.01
CA VAL A 296 -8.09 6.86 -7.98
C VAL A 296 -9.15 6.52 -9.03
N THR A 297 -8.77 5.80 -10.09
CA THR A 297 -9.74 5.24 -11.04
C THR A 297 -10.47 4.06 -10.41
N VAL A 298 -11.81 4.07 -10.50
CA VAL A 298 -12.68 2.97 -10.05
C VAL A 298 -13.22 2.23 -11.26
N PHE A 299 -13.17 0.90 -11.23
CA PHE A 299 -13.64 0.07 -12.34
C PHE A 299 -14.39 -1.19 -11.87
N ASP A 300 -15.20 -1.75 -12.75
CA ASP A 300 -15.86 -3.04 -12.57
C ASP A 300 -14.91 -4.14 -13.09
N PRO A 301 -14.43 -5.04 -12.22
CA PRO A 301 -13.49 -6.09 -12.62
C PRO A 301 -14.08 -7.14 -13.56
N ALA A 302 -15.41 -7.32 -13.59
CA ALA A 302 -16.06 -8.29 -14.46
C ALA A 302 -16.22 -7.79 -15.90
N SER A 303 -16.64 -6.53 -16.07
CA SER A 303 -16.86 -5.91 -17.39
C SER A 303 -15.65 -5.10 -17.88
N LEU A 304 -14.66 -4.86 -17.03
CA LEU A 304 -13.50 -4.00 -17.28
C LEU A 304 -13.89 -2.57 -17.73
N LYS A 305 -15.00 -2.05 -17.19
CA LYS A 305 -15.46 -0.69 -17.46
C LYS A 305 -15.07 0.24 -16.35
N LYS A 306 -14.52 1.40 -16.70
CA LYS A 306 -14.33 2.50 -15.77
C LYS A 306 -15.68 3.00 -15.26
N LEU A 307 -15.81 3.11 -13.93
CA LEU A 307 -17.03 3.55 -13.24
C LEU A 307 -16.93 5.01 -12.79
N ALA A 308 -15.75 5.40 -12.23
CA ALA A 308 -15.52 6.71 -11.66
C ALA A 308 -14.03 7.05 -11.65
N ALA A 309 -13.72 8.30 -11.32
CA ALA A 309 -12.44 8.76 -10.83
C ALA A 309 -12.69 9.57 -9.55
N ILE A 310 -11.87 9.35 -8.52
CA ILE A 310 -11.97 10.01 -7.22
C ILE A 310 -10.72 10.87 -7.05
N ASP A 311 -10.87 12.17 -6.84
CA ASP A 311 -9.75 13.05 -6.54
C ASP A 311 -9.18 12.70 -5.15
N VAL A 312 -7.85 12.56 -5.06
CA VAL A 312 -7.09 12.28 -3.83
C VAL A 312 -5.92 13.28 -3.70
N GLY A 313 -4.96 13.00 -2.84
CA GLY A 313 -3.78 13.85 -2.71
C GLY A 313 -2.79 13.71 -3.86
N ASP A 314 -1.68 14.45 -3.76
CA ASP A 314 -0.65 14.54 -4.80
C ASP A 314 0.19 13.24 -4.90
N HIS A 315 0.41 12.76 -6.11
CA HIS A 315 1.17 11.55 -6.42
C HIS A 315 0.73 10.31 -5.62
N PRO A 316 -0.53 9.85 -5.76
CA PRO A 316 -0.98 8.64 -5.06
C PRO A 316 -0.23 7.40 -5.58
N GLU A 317 0.35 6.62 -4.67
CA GLU A 317 1.11 5.41 -4.98
C GLU A 317 0.47 4.15 -4.38
N GLY A 318 0.71 3.86 -3.10
CA GLY A 318 0.16 2.69 -2.43
C GLY A 318 -1.34 2.79 -2.20
N ILE A 319 -2.04 1.66 -2.35
CA ILE A 319 -3.47 1.55 -2.10
C ILE A 319 -3.80 0.17 -1.53
N ALA A 320 -4.61 0.11 -0.49
CA ALA A 320 -5.12 -1.14 0.05
C ALA A 320 -6.55 -0.97 0.60
N ALA A 321 -7.29 -2.06 0.63
CA ALA A 321 -8.61 -2.13 1.28
C ALA A 321 -8.47 -2.65 2.70
N THR A 322 -9.20 -2.06 3.64
CA THR A 322 -9.35 -2.63 4.98
C THR A 322 -10.02 -4.00 4.92
N ARG A 323 -9.75 -4.86 5.90
CA ARG A 323 -10.25 -6.24 5.90
C ARG A 323 -11.77 -6.36 5.88
N ASP A 324 -12.45 -5.41 6.50
CA ASP A 324 -13.91 -5.33 6.48
C ASP A 324 -14.46 -4.75 5.16
N GLY A 325 -13.57 -4.37 4.24
CA GLY A 325 -13.89 -3.80 2.93
C GLY A 325 -14.59 -2.45 2.98
N LYS A 326 -14.56 -1.75 4.13
CA LYS A 326 -15.29 -0.48 4.31
C LYS A 326 -14.46 0.76 4.02
N THR A 327 -13.14 0.63 3.96
CA THR A 327 -12.23 1.76 3.69
C THR A 327 -11.15 1.34 2.72
N ILE A 328 -10.90 2.19 1.74
CA ILE A 328 -9.69 2.16 0.92
C ILE A 328 -8.72 3.20 1.49
N VAL A 329 -7.49 2.79 1.72
CA VAL A 329 -6.39 3.64 2.20
C VAL A 329 -5.45 3.90 1.03
N VAL A 330 -5.19 5.16 0.72
CA VAL A 330 -4.31 5.61 -0.38
C VAL A 330 -3.16 6.40 0.20
N ALA A 331 -1.93 6.05 -0.14
CA ALA A 331 -0.74 6.81 0.24
C ALA A 331 -0.42 7.85 -0.85
N ASN A 332 -0.50 9.15 -0.50
CA ASN A 332 -0.22 10.27 -1.38
C ASN A 332 1.22 10.73 -1.14
N TRP A 333 2.13 10.29 -2.00
CA TRP A 333 3.57 10.50 -1.83
C TRP A 333 3.96 11.98 -1.79
N GLY A 334 3.32 12.81 -2.62
CA GLY A 334 3.62 14.24 -2.74
C GLY A 334 3.07 15.10 -1.61
N ASP A 335 2.00 14.66 -0.95
CA ASP A 335 1.33 15.42 0.13
C ASP A 335 1.75 14.97 1.53
N ASN A 336 2.56 13.93 1.67
CA ASN A 336 2.87 13.34 2.97
C ASN A 336 1.61 12.99 3.77
N ALA A 337 0.66 12.34 3.13
CA ALA A 337 -0.64 12.03 3.72
C ALA A 337 -1.25 10.74 3.19
N LEU A 338 -2.17 10.16 3.96
CA LEU A 338 -3.10 9.15 3.49
C LEU A 338 -4.46 9.78 3.16
N SER A 339 -5.11 9.32 2.09
CA SER A 339 -6.54 9.54 1.85
C SER A 339 -7.32 8.28 2.24
N LEU A 340 -8.46 8.46 2.91
CA LEU A 340 -9.40 7.39 3.26
C LEU A 340 -10.63 7.53 2.37
N ILE A 341 -10.97 6.47 1.63
CA ILE A 341 -12.11 6.45 0.69
C ILE A 341 -13.13 5.44 1.18
N ASP A 342 -14.40 5.82 1.19
CA ASP A 342 -15.52 4.88 1.31
C ASP A 342 -15.79 4.24 -0.07
N PRO A 343 -15.60 2.92 -0.24
CA PRO A 343 -15.76 2.25 -1.53
C PRO A 343 -17.23 2.12 -1.99
N SER A 344 -18.18 2.39 -1.11
CA SER A 344 -19.62 2.36 -1.43
C SER A 344 -20.09 3.69 -2.01
N SER A 345 -19.78 4.80 -1.33
CA SER A 345 -20.13 6.15 -1.78
C SER A 345 -19.13 6.74 -2.80
N LEU A 346 -17.94 6.15 -2.93
CA LEU A 346 -16.85 6.63 -3.78
C LEU A 346 -16.38 8.05 -3.41
N THR A 347 -16.32 8.35 -2.11
CA THR A 347 -15.94 9.66 -1.59
C THR A 347 -14.77 9.55 -0.61
N VAL A 348 -13.91 10.57 -0.58
CA VAL A 348 -12.87 10.72 0.44
C VAL A 348 -13.54 11.11 1.75
N THR A 349 -13.36 10.29 2.80
CA THR A 349 -13.96 10.47 4.13
C THR A 349 -13.01 11.09 5.15
N GLY A 350 -11.74 11.25 4.77
CA GLY A 350 -10.74 11.89 5.61
C GLY A 350 -9.34 11.71 5.10
N THR A 351 -8.42 12.43 5.75
CA THR A 351 -6.98 12.36 5.51
C THR A 351 -6.22 12.13 6.81
N ILE A 352 -5.02 11.58 6.73
CA ILE A 352 -4.11 11.36 7.86
C ILE A 352 -2.73 11.84 7.43
N ALA A 353 -2.11 12.76 8.17
CA ALA A 353 -0.75 13.17 7.92
C ALA A 353 0.23 12.04 8.25
N THR A 354 1.29 11.91 7.45
CA THR A 354 2.36 10.91 7.59
C THR A 354 3.72 11.58 7.61
N GLY A 355 4.77 10.79 7.78
CA GLY A 355 6.14 11.21 7.48
C GLY A 355 6.38 11.34 5.97
N ASP A 356 7.59 11.78 5.62
CA ASP A 356 7.96 12.19 4.26
C ASP A 356 7.96 11.04 3.25
N GLY A 357 7.25 11.24 2.15
CA GLY A 357 7.16 10.34 1.01
C GLY A 357 6.51 9.00 1.31
N PRO A 358 5.23 8.94 1.75
CA PRO A 358 4.53 7.69 2.01
C PRO A 358 4.33 6.89 0.74
N ARG A 359 4.82 5.64 0.71
CA ARG A 359 4.68 4.75 -0.46
C ARG A 359 3.70 3.61 -0.23
N ALA A 360 3.87 2.85 0.85
CA ALA A 360 3.01 1.74 1.23
C ALA A 360 2.71 0.77 0.06
N PHE A 361 3.76 0.32 -0.65
CA PHE A 361 3.63 -0.56 -1.80
C PHE A 361 3.58 -2.02 -1.35
N GLY A 362 2.41 -2.67 -1.49
CA GLY A 362 2.17 -4.06 -1.12
C GLY A 362 1.05 -4.25 -0.08
N ASP A 363 1.13 -5.30 0.76
CA ASP A 363 0.16 -5.54 1.87
C ASP A 363 0.61 -4.78 3.12
N PHE A 364 0.06 -3.60 3.30
CA PHE A 364 0.45 -2.68 4.36
C PHE A 364 -0.62 -2.48 5.45
N LEU A 365 -1.70 -3.24 5.44
CA LEU A 365 -2.74 -3.16 6.48
C LEU A 365 -2.67 -4.34 7.45
N ARG A 366 -2.76 -4.06 8.74
CA ARG A 366 -2.72 -5.06 9.82
C ARG A 366 -4.08 -5.23 10.50
#